data_7719cdba7affa2948e17954dcc2b40b7
#
_entry.id   7719cdba7affa2948e17954dcc2b40b7
#
_cell.length_a   1.000
_cell.length_b   1.000
_cell.length_c   1.000
_cell.angle_alpha   90.00
_cell.angle_beta   90.00
_cell.angle_gamma   90.00
#
_symmetry.space_group_name_H-M   'P 1'
#
loop_
_entity.id
_entity.type
_entity.pdbx_description
1 polymer ?
#
loop_
_entity_poly.entity_id
_entity_poly.type
_entity_poly.pdbx_seq_one_letter_code
_entity_poly.pdbx_strand_id
1 'polypeptide(L)'
;MQKSDHNIKTACITGTVAKAADRYAMDVMGLRSLTLMETASSKIAEYVMKHYPLCREHDLQSAAPIMVNEGGANCGAYPKRSESDGDHLKISVLCGVGNNGADGVCASRMLLRVGYQPQVYIVGNLEKASWEFLYQLCHFQQAGGAVTMYRPDMDTANAGEAAGMAVHSDSDTAADDASPFLADTLRDDDVLIDGIFGIGLHREIAGDYRLFIEETNRHRHGFVLAIDAPSGINTDTGELMGCGIKADVTIT
;
A
#
# COMPACT_ATOMS: atom_id res chain seq x y z
N MET A 1 -41.88 9.82 16.71
CA MET A 1 -41.25 9.05 15.61
C MET A 1 -39.86 8.63 16.08
N GLN A 2 -39.73 7.36 16.49
CA GLN A 2 -38.48 6.79 16.95
C GLN A 2 -37.60 6.50 15.73
N LYS A 3 -36.40 7.10 15.69
CA LYS A 3 -35.36 6.71 14.75
C LYS A 3 -34.88 5.33 15.17
N SER A 4 -35.09 4.31 14.34
CA SER A 4 -34.50 3.00 14.48
C SER A 4 -33.02 3.10 14.14
N ASP A 5 -32.16 3.14 15.16
CA ASP A 5 -30.73 2.91 14.98
C ASP A 5 -30.55 1.47 14.50
N HIS A 6 -30.32 1.31 13.21
CA HIS A 6 -29.88 0.05 12.64
C HIS A 6 -28.42 -0.14 13.06
N ASN A 7 -28.24 -0.75 14.23
CA ASN A 7 -26.95 -1.19 14.72
C ASN A 7 -26.51 -2.38 13.84
N ILE A 8 -25.83 -2.09 12.74
CA ILE A 8 -25.19 -3.10 11.89
C ILE A 8 -24.06 -3.67 12.75
N LYS A 9 -24.31 -4.82 13.37
CA LYS A 9 -23.27 -5.61 14.02
C LYS A 9 -22.33 -6.10 12.91
N THR A 10 -21.24 -5.40 12.69
CA THR A 10 -20.16 -5.88 11.85
C THR A 10 -19.56 -7.09 12.53
N ALA A 11 -19.75 -8.27 11.97
CA ALA A 11 -19.11 -9.49 12.46
C ALA A 11 -17.63 -9.43 12.05
N CYS A 12 -16.74 -9.35 13.04
CA CYS A 12 -15.32 -9.57 12.79
C CYS A 12 -15.08 -11.07 12.60
N ILE A 13 -14.38 -11.43 11.53
CA ILE A 13 -13.91 -12.80 11.28
C ILE A 13 -12.40 -12.86 11.48
N THR A 14 -11.88 -14.00 11.91
CA THR A 14 -10.44 -14.22 12.03
C THR A 14 -9.83 -14.48 10.66
N GLY A 15 -8.50 -14.25 10.53
CA GLY A 15 -7.76 -14.58 9.31
C GLY A 15 -7.90 -16.05 8.91
N THR A 16 -7.98 -16.96 9.89
CA THR A 16 -8.25 -18.38 9.66
C THR A 16 -9.61 -18.61 8.97
N VAL A 17 -10.66 -17.91 9.42
CA VAL A 17 -11.99 -18.01 8.81
C VAL A 17 -12.01 -17.41 7.41
N ALA A 18 -11.35 -16.26 7.19
CA ALA A 18 -11.24 -15.63 5.88
C ALA A 18 -10.55 -16.58 4.87
N LYS A 19 -9.41 -17.18 5.24
CA LYS A 19 -8.72 -18.18 4.40
C LYS A 19 -9.58 -19.41 4.09
N ALA A 20 -10.41 -19.85 5.04
CA ALA A 20 -11.33 -20.97 4.80
C ALA A 20 -12.41 -20.59 3.79
N ALA A 21 -12.90 -19.35 3.84
CA ALA A 21 -13.88 -18.83 2.87
C ALA A 21 -13.28 -18.75 1.44
N ASP A 22 -12.05 -18.23 1.29
CA ASP A 22 -11.36 -18.21 0.00
C ASP A 22 -11.16 -19.61 -0.56
N ARG A 23 -10.71 -20.54 0.29
CA ARG A 23 -10.55 -21.94 -0.13
C ARG A 23 -11.88 -22.54 -0.57
N TYR A 24 -12.96 -22.32 0.16
CA TYR A 24 -14.29 -22.77 -0.21
C TYR A 24 -14.72 -22.19 -1.56
N ALA A 25 -14.48 -20.90 -1.78
CA ALA A 25 -14.79 -20.24 -3.04
C ALA A 25 -14.02 -20.88 -4.22
N MET A 26 -12.75 -21.24 -4.03
CA MET A 26 -11.93 -21.88 -5.06
C MET A 26 -12.29 -23.36 -5.26
N ASP A 27 -12.34 -24.14 -4.18
CA ASP A 27 -12.42 -25.61 -4.26
C ASP A 27 -13.85 -26.10 -4.50
N VAL A 28 -14.86 -25.40 -3.98
CA VAL A 28 -16.28 -25.81 -4.04
C VAL A 28 -17.06 -24.99 -5.08
N MET A 29 -16.86 -23.67 -5.11
CA MET A 29 -17.59 -22.81 -6.06
C MET A 29 -16.87 -22.71 -7.41
N GLY A 30 -15.61 -23.18 -7.52
CA GLY A 30 -14.84 -23.19 -8.77
C GLY A 30 -14.33 -21.81 -9.20
N LEU A 31 -14.28 -20.83 -8.28
CA LEU A 31 -13.74 -19.51 -8.58
C LEU A 31 -12.23 -19.57 -8.70
N ARG A 32 -11.68 -18.89 -9.70
CA ARG A 32 -10.21 -18.82 -9.87
C ARG A 32 -9.63 -17.82 -8.87
N SER A 33 -8.43 -18.10 -8.34
CA SER A 33 -7.71 -17.20 -7.42
C SER A 33 -7.55 -15.80 -8.00
N LEU A 34 -7.21 -15.67 -9.29
CA LEU A 34 -7.13 -14.37 -9.97
C LEU A 34 -8.46 -13.61 -10.00
N THR A 35 -9.61 -14.29 -10.07
CA THR A 35 -10.92 -13.62 -10.05
C THR A 35 -11.21 -13.02 -8.68
N LEU A 36 -10.90 -13.76 -7.61
CA LEU A 36 -11.03 -13.27 -6.24
C LEU A 36 -10.09 -12.07 -6.01
N MET A 37 -8.83 -12.21 -6.43
CA MET A 37 -7.82 -11.16 -6.37
C MET A 37 -8.25 -9.89 -7.11
N GLU A 38 -8.73 -9.99 -8.35
CA GLU A 38 -9.19 -8.83 -9.12
C GLU A 38 -10.39 -8.16 -8.45
N THR A 39 -11.27 -8.94 -7.82
CA THR A 39 -12.42 -8.39 -7.08
C THR A 39 -11.96 -7.62 -5.84
N ALA A 40 -11.04 -8.17 -5.05
CA ALA A 40 -10.47 -7.50 -3.88
C ALA A 40 -9.70 -6.22 -4.29
N SER A 41 -8.81 -6.35 -5.29
CA SER A 41 -8.00 -5.23 -5.78
C SER A 41 -8.84 -4.10 -6.36
N SER A 42 -10.00 -4.40 -6.96
CA SER A 42 -10.92 -3.37 -7.47
C SER A 42 -11.44 -2.47 -6.36
N LYS A 43 -11.66 -3.00 -5.15
CA LYS A 43 -12.10 -2.20 -4.00
C LYS A 43 -11.04 -1.21 -3.53
N ILE A 44 -9.78 -1.61 -3.60
CA ILE A 44 -8.64 -0.74 -3.29
C ILE A 44 -8.57 0.40 -4.32
N ALA A 45 -8.62 0.06 -5.62
CA ALA A 45 -8.61 1.04 -6.69
C ALA A 45 -9.83 1.98 -6.62
N GLU A 46 -11.04 1.45 -6.38
CA GLU A 46 -12.27 2.23 -6.18
C GLU A 46 -12.14 3.22 -5.01
N TYR A 47 -11.54 2.78 -3.89
CA TYR A 47 -11.30 3.65 -2.74
C TYR A 47 -10.39 4.82 -3.11
N VAL A 48 -9.26 4.54 -3.77
CA VAL A 48 -8.32 5.59 -4.21
C VAL A 48 -9.02 6.55 -5.19
N MET A 49 -9.68 6.04 -6.21
CA MET A 49 -10.39 6.88 -7.20
C MET A 49 -11.47 7.76 -6.57
N LYS A 50 -12.17 7.24 -5.56
CA LYS A 50 -13.24 7.98 -4.87
C LYS A 50 -12.71 9.09 -3.98
N HIS A 51 -11.61 8.85 -3.28
CA HIS A 51 -11.08 9.77 -2.26
C HIS A 51 -9.97 10.68 -2.78
N TYR A 52 -9.33 10.29 -3.89
CA TYR A 52 -8.24 11.02 -4.54
C TYR A 52 -8.46 11.10 -6.05
N PRO A 53 -9.56 11.75 -6.50
CA PRO A 53 -9.88 11.86 -7.92
C PRO A 53 -8.79 12.62 -8.68
N LEU A 54 -8.49 12.17 -9.90
CA LEU A 54 -7.64 12.92 -10.82
C LEU A 54 -8.40 14.18 -11.26
N CYS A 55 -7.94 15.36 -10.86
CA CYS A 55 -8.41 16.61 -11.41
C CYS A 55 -7.85 16.77 -12.84
N ARG A 56 -8.66 16.60 -13.84
CA ARG A 56 -8.32 17.01 -15.21
C ARG A 56 -8.67 18.48 -15.34
N GLU A 57 -7.68 19.35 -15.50
CA GLU A 57 -7.91 20.81 -15.73
C GLU A 57 -8.87 21.09 -16.89
N HIS A 58 -9.00 20.16 -17.86
CA HIS A 58 -9.87 20.29 -19.00
C HIS A 58 -11.36 20.08 -18.69
N ASP A 59 -11.70 19.41 -17.59
CA ASP A 59 -13.09 19.08 -17.25
C ASP A 59 -13.78 20.21 -16.46
N LEU A 60 -13.03 21.13 -15.88
CA LEU A 60 -13.55 22.30 -15.14
C LEU A 60 -14.16 23.39 -16.05
N GLN A 61 -13.81 23.42 -17.34
CA GLN A 61 -14.34 24.42 -18.28
C GLN A 61 -15.61 23.97 -19.00
N SER A 62 -15.96 22.68 -18.96
CA SER A 62 -17.14 22.12 -19.66
C SER A 62 -18.20 21.53 -18.74
N ALA A 63 -17.97 21.47 -17.42
CA ALA A 63 -18.95 20.94 -16.49
C ALA A 63 -20.05 21.98 -16.21
N ALA A 64 -21.25 21.71 -16.71
CA ALA A 64 -22.46 22.35 -16.20
C ALA A 64 -22.57 22.11 -14.69
N PRO A 65 -23.08 23.06 -13.88
CA PRO A 65 -23.11 22.93 -12.44
C PRO A 65 -23.92 21.69 -12.03
N ILE A 66 -23.23 20.70 -11.49
CA ILE A 66 -23.87 19.53 -10.88
C ILE A 66 -24.52 20.03 -9.59
N MET A 67 -25.85 20.04 -9.56
CA MET A 67 -26.61 20.30 -8.35
C MET A 67 -26.32 19.19 -7.34
N VAL A 68 -25.53 19.47 -6.33
CA VAL A 68 -25.24 18.54 -5.23
C VAL A 68 -26.41 18.62 -4.26
N ASN A 69 -27.19 17.55 -4.14
CA ASN A 69 -28.20 17.43 -3.09
C ASN A 69 -27.49 17.38 -1.72
N GLU A 70 -27.88 18.29 -0.86
CA GLU A 70 -27.40 18.39 0.52
C GLU A 70 -27.80 17.17 1.34
N GLY A 71 -26.85 16.27 1.52
CA GLY A 71 -26.93 15.11 2.40
C GLY A 71 -25.52 14.78 2.86
N GLY A 72 -24.88 15.73 3.56
CA GLY A 72 -23.48 15.66 3.95
C GLY A 72 -23.22 14.60 5.00
N ALA A 73 -22.56 13.51 4.64
CA ALA A 73 -21.70 12.78 5.55
C ALA A 73 -20.38 13.55 5.64
N ASN A 74 -20.06 14.02 6.85
CA ASN A 74 -18.84 14.74 7.17
C ASN A 74 -17.66 13.74 7.10
N CYS A 75 -17.07 13.54 5.93
CA CYS A 75 -15.80 12.81 5.82
C CYS A 75 -14.70 13.76 6.30
N GLY A 76 -13.89 13.25 7.24
CA GLY A 76 -12.82 13.99 7.91
C GLY A 76 -11.94 14.76 6.92
N ALA A 77 -11.49 15.92 7.35
CA ALA A 77 -10.72 16.85 6.53
C ALA A 77 -9.44 16.15 6.01
N TYR A 78 -9.46 15.81 4.73
CA TYR A 78 -8.24 15.41 4.03
C TYR A 78 -7.29 16.61 3.96
N PRO A 79 -5.97 16.40 4.07
CA PRO A 79 -5.02 17.49 3.95
C PRO A 79 -5.24 18.19 2.62
N LYS A 80 -5.49 19.50 2.66
CA LYS A 80 -5.58 20.34 1.46
C LYS A 80 -4.20 20.36 0.81
N ARG A 81 -4.11 19.93 -0.43
CA ARG A 81 -2.91 20.09 -1.26
C ARG A 81 -2.51 21.57 -1.31
N SER A 82 -1.21 21.84 -1.17
CA SER A 82 -0.65 23.15 -1.49
C SER A 82 -0.51 23.28 -3.00
N GLU A 83 -0.96 24.40 -3.56
CA GLU A 83 -1.00 24.69 -5.01
C GLU A 83 0.39 24.90 -5.65
N SER A 84 1.50 24.51 -5.01
CA SER A 84 2.85 24.98 -5.40
C SER A 84 3.79 23.98 -6.07
N ASP A 85 3.45 22.67 -6.15
CA ASP A 85 4.32 21.71 -6.85
C ASP A 85 3.52 20.78 -7.76
N GLY A 86 3.94 20.70 -9.01
CA GLY A 86 3.38 19.97 -10.16
C GLY A 86 2.36 18.88 -9.83
N ASP A 87 1.15 19.12 -10.20
CA ASP A 87 -0.17 18.59 -9.86
C ASP A 87 -0.41 17.07 -10.07
N HIS A 88 0.53 16.20 -9.71
CA HIS A 88 0.37 14.75 -9.83
C HIS A 88 0.28 14.08 -8.46
N LEU A 89 -0.86 13.40 -8.21
CA LEU A 89 -1.03 12.54 -7.04
C LEU A 89 0.07 11.47 -7.00
N LYS A 90 0.87 11.47 -5.95
CA LYS A 90 1.92 10.46 -5.74
C LYS A 90 1.36 9.29 -4.95
N ILE A 91 1.34 8.12 -5.57
CA ILE A 91 0.87 6.87 -4.98
C ILE A 91 2.03 5.90 -4.91
N SER A 92 2.43 5.52 -3.71
CA SER A 92 3.39 4.44 -3.46
C SER A 92 2.69 3.19 -2.98
N VAL A 93 3.05 2.05 -3.58
CA VAL A 93 2.47 0.74 -3.26
C VAL A 93 3.57 -0.19 -2.78
N LEU A 94 3.53 -0.54 -1.50
CA LEU A 94 4.51 -1.40 -0.86
C LEU A 94 4.04 -2.85 -0.96
N CYS A 95 4.82 -3.69 -1.63
CA CYS A 95 4.45 -5.07 -1.91
C CYS A 95 5.47 -6.06 -1.35
N GLY A 96 4.98 -7.05 -0.58
CA GLY A 96 5.67 -8.31 -0.43
C GLY A 96 5.52 -9.16 -1.68
N VAL A 97 6.19 -10.31 -1.75
CA VAL A 97 6.15 -11.20 -2.92
C VAL A 97 5.04 -12.27 -2.85
N GLY A 98 4.13 -12.16 -1.89
CA GLY A 98 2.96 -13.05 -1.71
C GLY A 98 1.68 -12.50 -2.33
N ASN A 99 0.53 -13.13 -1.98
CA ASN A 99 -0.78 -12.77 -2.52
C ASN A 99 -1.22 -11.36 -2.15
N ASN A 100 -0.91 -10.90 -0.93
CA ASN A 100 -1.22 -9.52 -0.52
C ASN A 100 -0.48 -8.48 -1.39
N GLY A 101 0.80 -8.76 -1.72
CA GLY A 101 1.55 -7.98 -2.70
C GLY A 101 0.96 -8.05 -4.11
N ALA A 102 0.46 -9.22 -4.50
CA ALA A 102 -0.22 -9.39 -5.78
C ALA A 102 -1.50 -8.54 -5.88
N ASP A 103 -2.27 -8.41 -4.78
CA ASP A 103 -3.42 -7.50 -4.70
C ASP A 103 -3.00 -6.05 -4.88
N GLY A 104 -1.88 -5.64 -4.25
CA GLY A 104 -1.30 -4.30 -4.41
C GLY A 104 -0.88 -4.00 -5.85
N VAL A 105 -0.19 -4.93 -6.51
CA VAL A 105 0.21 -4.80 -7.93
C VAL A 105 -1.01 -4.79 -8.85
N CYS A 106 -2.02 -5.63 -8.56
CA CYS A 106 -3.27 -5.68 -9.33
C CYS A 106 -4.04 -4.35 -9.22
N ALA A 107 -4.18 -3.79 -8.01
CA ALA A 107 -4.78 -2.48 -7.80
C ALA A 107 -4.00 -1.38 -8.53
N SER A 108 -2.65 -1.43 -8.49
CA SER A 108 -1.79 -0.51 -9.23
C SER A 108 -2.04 -0.57 -10.73
N ARG A 109 -2.20 -1.78 -11.29
CA ARG A 109 -2.52 -1.97 -12.71
C ARG A 109 -3.88 -1.37 -13.06
N MET A 110 -4.89 -1.50 -12.21
CA MET A 110 -6.20 -0.90 -12.40
C MET A 110 -6.14 0.64 -12.35
N LEU A 111 -5.42 1.19 -11.38
CA LEU A 111 -5.19 2.63 -11.26
C LEU A 111 -4.43 3.20 -12.48
N LEU A 112 -3.40 2.50 -12.94
CA LEU A 112 -2.62 2.90 -14.12
C LEU A 112 -3.52 3.01 -15.37
N ARG A 113 -4.46 2.07 -15.57
CA ARG A 113 -5.38 2.07 -16.71
C ARG A 113 -6.34 3.26 -16.73
N VAL A 114 -6.61 3.87 -15.61
CA VAL A 114 -7.49 5.04 -15.50
C VAL A 114 -6.72 6.36 -15.34
N GLY A 115 -5.39 6.31 -15.51
CA GLY A 115 -4.54 7.50 -15.63
C GLY A 115 -3.74 7.88 -14.39
N TYR A 116 -3.82 7.11 -13.29
CA TYR A 116 -2.90 7.29 -12.15
C TYR A 116 -1.51 6.76 -12.50
N GLN A 117 -0.51 7.19 -11.75
CA GLN A 117 0.88 6.77 -11.93
C GLN A 117 1.42 6.15 -10.62
N PRO A 118 0.91 4.96 -10.20
CA PRO A 118 1.39 4.33 -8.99
C PRO A 118 2.81 3.81 -9.18
N GLN A 119 3.66 4.04 -8.16
CA GLN A 119 5.00 3.49 -8.04
C GLN A 119 4.94 2.25 -7.13
N VAL A 120 5.35 1.09 -7.64
CA VAL A 120 5.36 -0.16 -6.86
C VAL A 120 6.75 -0.41 -6.30
N TYR A 121 6.85 -0.60 -4.99
CA TYR A 121 8.06 -0.97 -4.26
C TYR A 121 7.93 -2.40 -3.75
N ILE A 122 8.90 -3.25 -4.10
CA ILE A 122 8.85 -4.67 -3.79
C ILE A 122 9.95 -5.01 -2.78
N VAL A 123 9.58 -5.65 -1.67
CA VAL A 123 10.50 -6.23 -0.70
C VAL A 123 10.39 -7.75 -0.72
N GLY A 124 11.54 -8.42 -0.74
CA GLY A 124 11.65 -9.88 -0.71
C GLY A 124 12.28 -10.50 -1.95
N ASN A 125 12.44 -11.83 -1.94
CA ASN A 125 13.07 -12.57 -3.02
C ASN A 125 12.02 -13.03 -4.04
N LEU A 126 12.13 -12.58 -5.29
CA LEU A 126 11.24 -12.94 -6.40
C LEU A 126 11.23 -14.45 -6.73
N GLU A 127 12.29 -15.19 -6.42
CA GLU A 127 12.31 -16.65 -6.57
C GLU A 127 11.31 -17.37 -5.65
N LYS A 128 10.89 -16.70 -4.56
CA LYS A 128 9.90 -17.19 -3.59
C LYS A 128 8.52 -16.56 -3.79
N ALA A 129 8.35 -15.80 -4.87
CA ALA A 129 7.10 -15.12 -5.14
C ALA A 129 5.97 -16.10 -5.48
N SER A 130 4.74 -15.74 -5.11
CA SER A 130 3.55 -16.45 -5.59
C SER A 130 3.42 -16.26 -7.11
N TRP A 131 2.81 -17.25 -7.78
CA TRP A 131 2.61 -17.14 -9.21
C TRP A 131 1.64 -16.00 -9.56
N GLU A 132 0.66 -15.72 -8.69
CA GLU A 132 -0.26 -14.60 -8.80
C GLU A 132 0.48 -13.27 -8.76
N PHE A 133 1.46 -13.15 -7.85
CA PHE A 133 2.31 -11.96 -7.77
C PHE A 133 3.09 -11.73 -9.06
N LEU A 134 3.76 -12.77 -9.56
CA LEU A 134 4.54 -12.68 -10.79
C LEU A 134 3.65 -12.38 -12.00
N TYR A 135 2.45 -12.97 -12.04
CA TYR A 135 1.47 -12.70 -13.09
C TYR A 135 1.05 -11.23 -13.10
N GLN A 136 0.65 -10.69 -11.96
CA GLN A 136 0.22 -9.29 -11.85
C GLN A 136 1.38 -8.32 -12.12
N LEU A 137 2.58 -8.63 -11.62
CA LEU A 137 3.79 -7.83 -11.84
C LEU A 137 4.13 -7.73 -13.34
N CYS A 138 4.12 -8.86 -14.04
CA CYS A 138 4.37 -8.90 -15.49
C CYS A 138 3.37 -7.99 -16.24
N HIS A 139 2.08 -8.12 -15.94
CA HIS A 139 1.05 -7.32 -16.60
C HIS A 139 1.12 -5.83 -16.24
N PHE A 140 1.49 -5.48 -15.00
CA PHE A 140 1.70 -4.10 -14.60
C PHE A 140 2.87 -3.46 -15.34
N GLN A 141 4.01 -4.16 -15.44
CA GLN A 141 5.17 -3.70 -16.18
C GLN A 141 4.90 -3.57 -17.69
N GLN A 142 4.19 -4.55 -18.29
CA GLN A 142 3.77 -4.46 -19.69
C GLN A 142 2.85 -3.28 -19.97
N ALA A 143 2.08 -2.84 -19.00
CA ALA A 143 1.25 -1.63 -19.09
C ALA A 143 2.02 -0.33 -18.87
N GLY A 144 3.35 -0.38 -18.66
CA GLY A 144 4.21 0.77 -18.39
C GLY A 144 4.31 1.16 -16.92
N GLY A 145 3.89 0.28 -16.00
CA GLY A 145 3.96 0.52 -14.57
C GLY A 145 5.39 0.56 -14.04
N ALA A 146 5.67 1.51 -13.16
CA ALA A 146 6.97 1.72 -12.54
C ALA A 146 7.18 0.83 -11.33
N VAL A 147 8.30 0.10 -11.28
CA VAL A 147 8.62 -0.88 -10.23
C VAL A 147 10.04 -0.66 -9.72
N THR A 148 10.19 -0.70 -8.41
CA THR A 148 11.49 -0.65 -7.74
C THR A 148 11.63 -1.78 -6.72
N MET A 149 12.78 -2.46 -6.74
CA MET A 149 13.13 -3.47 -5.75
C MET A 149 13.84 -2.80 -4.56
N TYR A 150 13.32 -3.04 -3.35
CA TYR A 150 14.01 -2.64 -2.14
C TYR A 150 15.23 -3.54 -1.88
N ARG A 151 16.41 -2.93 -1.74
CA ARG A 151 17.68 -3.61 -1.48
C ARG A 151 18.51 -2.78 -0.50
N PRO A 152 18.44 -3.05 0.80
CA PRO A 152 19.11 -2.23 1.81
C PRO A 152 20.65 -2.17 1.62
N ASP A 153 21.27 -3.24 1.09
CA ASP A 153 22.73 -3.33 0.94
C ASP A 153 23.30 -2.52 -0.25
N MET A 154 22.47 -2.18 -1.24
CA MET A 154 22.91 -1.43 -2.43
C MET A 154 22.89 0.08 -2.20
N ASP A 155 22.07 0.57 -1.28
CA ASP A 155 21.89 2.00 -1.04
C ASP A 155 23.03 2.60 -0.22
N THR A 156 23.73 1.79 0.59
CA THR A 156 24.94 2.20 1.32
C THR A 156 26.18 2.32 0.42
N ALA A 157 26.23 1.62 -0.72
CA ALA A 157 27.38 1.62 -1.63
C ALA A 157 27.47 2.91 -2.47
N ASN A 158 26.33 3.53 -2.82
CA ASN A 158 26.32 4.77 -3.62
C ASN A 158 26.57 6.04 -2.79
N ALA A 159 26.41 5.99 -1.46
CA ALA A 159 26.74 7.11 -0.57
C ALA A 159 28.25 7.22 -0.31
N GLY A 160 29.02 6.16 -0.58
CA GLY A 160 30.47 6.09 -0.28
C GLY A 160 31.41 6.71 -1.32
N GLU A 161 30.97 6.94 -2.56
CA GLU A 161 31.86 7.49 -3.61
C GLU A 161 31.93 9.02 -3.67
N ALA A 162 31.09 9.74 -2.93
CA ALA A 162 31.07 11.21 -2.92
C ALA A 162 31.84 11.83 -1.73
N ALA A 163 32.36 11.05 -0.76
CA ALA A 163 33.07 11.56 0.39
C ALA A 163 34.45 10.89 0.52
N GLY A 164 35.44 11.45 -0.19
CA GLY A 164 36.85 11.17 0.05
C GLY A 164 37.31 11.72 1.40
N MET A 165 37.98 10.86 2.18
CA MET A 165 38.86 11.14 3.31
C MET A 165 38.35 12.07 4.43
N ALA A 166 37.95 11.48 5.56
CA ALA A 166 38.27 12.05 6.87
C ALA A 166 38.28 10.96 7.95
N VAL A 167 39.24 11.11 8.83
CA VAL A 167 39.81 10.23 9.86
C VAL A 167 38.86 10.05 11.06
N HIS A 168 38.95 8.88 11.69
CA HIS A 168 38.42 8.45 12.99
C HIS A 168 38.14 9.53 14.05
N SER A 169 36.97 9.47 14.66
CA SER A 169 36.76 9.78 16.08
C SER A 169 35.60 8.98 16.65
N ASP A 170 35.90 8.25 17.72
CA ASP A 170 34.94 7.50 18.54
C ASP A 170 33.88 8.42 19.13
N SER A 171 32.58 8.15 18.86
CA SER A 171 31.49 8.53 19.76
C SER A 171 30.31 7.62 19.50
N ASP A 172 29.89 6.86 20.53
CA ASP A 172 28.64 6.09 20.61
C ASP A 172 27.42 6.99 20.45
N THR A 173 26.94 7.13 19.24
CA THR A 173 25.58 7.53 18.94
C THR A 173 25.05 6.54 17.93
N ALA A 174 23.96 5.84 18.27
CA ALA A 174 23.25 4.93 17.38
C ALA A 174 22.96 5.69 16.08
N ALA A 175 23.76 5.40 15.06
CA ALA A 175 23.71 6.06 13.77
C ALA A 175 22.38 5.72 13.10
N ASP A 176 21.75 6.76 12.64
CA ASP A 176 20.60 6.83 11.76
C ASP A 176 21.03 6.31 10.36
N ASP A 177 21.28 5.00 10.25
CA ASP A 177 21.58 4.30 8.98
C ASP A 177 20.25 4.01 8.25
N ALA A 178 19.51 5.09 7.92
CA ALA A 178 18.37 5.00 7.02
C ALA A 178 18.90 4.92 5.59
N SER A 179 18.43 3.95 4.82
CA SER A 179 18.62 3.95 3.38
C SER A 179 18.10 5.28 2.81
N PRO A 180 18.94 6.12 2.18
CA PRO A 180 18.53 7.43 1.66
C PRO A 180 17.37 7.30 0.66
N PHE A 181 17.23 6.15 0.03
CA PHE A 181 16.30 5.87 -1.05
C PHE A 181 14.83 5.98 -0.62
N LEU A 182 14.41 5.34 0.48
CA LEU A 182 13.01 5.44 0.95
C LEU A 182 12.73 6.80 1.58
N ALA A 183 13.72 7.40 2.26
CA ALA A 183 13.59 8.70 2.89
C ALA A 183 13.19 9.80 1.89
N ASP A 184 13.86 9.84 0.74
CA ASP A 184 13.58 10.85 -0.30
C ASP A 184 12.33 10.53 -1.11
N THR A 185 11.99 9.24 -1.24
CA THR A 185 10.88 8.80 -2.09
C THR A 185 9.53 8.90 -1.39
N LEU A 186 9.42 8.45 -0.13
CA LEU A 186 8.15 8.40 0.61
C LEU A 186 7.77 9.72 1.29
N ARG A 187 8.69 10.68 1.34
CA ARG A 187 8.48 11.97 2.04
C ARG A 187 7.34 12.79 1.44
N ASP A 188 7.15 12.71 0.12
CA ASP A 188 6.19 13.51 -0.64
C ASP A 188 4.98 12.71 -1.14
N ASP A 189 4.79 11.48 -0.63
CA ASP A 189 3.66 10.65 -1.05
C ASP A 189 2.35 11.17 -0.47
N ASP A 190 1.31 11.24 -1.32
CA ASP A 190 -0.06 11.57 -0.91
C ASP A 190 -0.77 10.32 -0.36
N VAL A 191 -0.56 9.17 -1.01
CA VAL A 191 -1.17 7.89 -0.66
C VAL A 191 -0.14 6.79 -0.69
N LEU A 192 -0.07 6.04 0.40
CA LEU A 192 0.74 4.84 0.53
C LEU A 192 -0.19 3.64 0.70
N ILE A 193 0.00 2.61 -0.13
CA ILE A 193 -0.78 1.38 -0.08
C ILE A 193 0.12 0.28 0.48
N ASP A 194 -0.27 -0.28 1.62
CA ASP A 194 0.43 -1.37 2.29
C ASP A 194 -0.12 -2.72 1.83
N GLY A 195 0.63 -3.42 0.99
CA GLY A 195 0.40 -4.77 0.49
C GLY A 195 1.55 -5.73 0.83
N ILE A 196 2.32 -5.49 1.92
CA ILE A 196 3.47 -6.33 2.25
C ILE A 196 3.00 -7.68 2.79
N PHE A 197 2.19 -7.67 3.86
CA PHE A 197 1.62 -8.87 4.50
C PHE A 197 0.13 -8.67 4.78
N GLY A 198 -0.68 -9.69 4.50
CA GLY A 198 -2.10 -9.75 4.88
C GLY A 198 -2.34 -10.79 5.99
N ILE A 199 -3.52 -11.41 5.97
CA ILE A 199 -3.99 -12.42 6.95
C ILE A 199 -3.07 -13.67 7.08
N GLY A 200 -2.04 -13.78 6.25
CA GLY A 200 -1.08 -14.91 6.26
C GLY A 200 0.04 -14.81 7.28
N LEU A 201 0.17 -13.70 7.99
CA LEU A 201 1.30 -13.46 8.88
C LEU A 201 1.14 -14.17 10.22
N HIS A 202 2.04 -15.15 10.51
CA HIS A 202 2.02 -15.94 11.75
C HIS A 202 3.40 -16.00 12.45
N ARG A 203 4.38 -15.22 11.99
CA ARG A 203 5.73 -15.19 12.55
C ARG A 203 6.24 -13.77 12.65
N GLU A 204 7.19 -13.53 13.54
CA GLU A 204 7.86 -12.23 13.64
C GLU A 204 8.50 -11.81 12.32
N ILE A 205 8.37 -10.52 12.03
CA ILE A 205 8.97 -9.90 10.85
C ILE A 205 10.44 -9.61 11.17
N ALA A 206 11.34 -10.04 10.28
CA ALA A 206 12.78 -9.88 10.41
C ALA A 206 13.45 -9.54 9.07
N GLY A 207 14.74 -9.20 9.10
CA GLY A 207 15.55 -8.88 7.93
C GLY A 207 15.00 -7.71 7.12
N ASP A 208 15.11 -7.78 5.80
CA ASP A 208 14.74 -6.71 4.88
C ASP A 208 13.29 -6.23 5.03
N TYR A 209 12.36 -7.13 5.35
CA TYR A 209 10.96 -6.76 5.60
C TYR A 209 10.82 -5.86 6.83
N ARG A 210 11.58 -6.14 7.89
CA ARG A 210 11.59 -5.32 9.10
C ARG A 210 12.16 -3.94 8.80
N LEU A 211 13.31 -3.89 8.16
CA LEU A 211 13.95 -2.63 7.76
C LEU A 211 13.01 -1.79 6.90
N PHE A 212 12.39 -2.41 5.88
CA PHE A 212 11.46 -1.74 4.98
C PHE A 212 10.26 -1.13 5.71
N ILE A 213 9.66 -1.86 6.65
CA ILE A 213 8.52 -1.39 7.46
C ILE A 213 8.93 -0.27 8.40
N GLU A 214 10.07 -0.42 9.09
CA GLU A 214 10.57 0.59 10.03
C GLU A 214 10.93 1.89 9.31
N GLU A 215 11.60 1.82 8.16
CA GLU A 215 11.90 2.97 7.30
C GLU A 215 10.63 3.62 6.76
N THR A 216 9.67 2.83 6.28
CA THR A 216 8.37 3.35 5.84
C THR A 216 7.69 4.15 6.95
N ASN A 217 7.61 3.61 8.16
CA ASN A 217 6.98 4.31 9.29
C ASN A 217 7.72 5.60 9.70
N ARG A 218 9.04 5.65 9.48
CA ARG A 218 9.89 6.81 9.80
C ARG A 218 9.70 7.95 8.80
N HIS A 219 9.56 7.61 7.51
CA HIS A 219 9.62 8.60 6.43
C HIS A 219 8.26 8.90 5.76
N ARG A 220 7.19 8.13 6.05
CA ARG A 220 5.87 8.37 5.49
C ARG A 220 5.27 9.70 5.97
N HIS A 221 4.65 10.42 5.07
CA HIS A 221 3.89 11.64 5.38
C HIS A 221 2.44 11.58 4.87
N GLY A 222 2.15 10.72 3.89
CA GLY A 222 0.83 10.58 3.29
C GLY A 222 -0.13 9.69 4.08
N PHE A 223 -1.32 9.55 3.52
CA PHE A 223 -2.37 8.64 4.00
C PHE A 223 -2.01 7.19 3.71
N VAL A 224 -2.17 6.30 4.68
CA VAL A 224 -1.81 4.88 4.55
C VAL A 224 -3.03 3.99 4.52
N LEU A 225 -3.19 3.29 3.40
CA LEU A 225 -4.22 2.30 3.14
C LEU A 225 -3.62 0.90 3.22
N ALA A 226 -4.04 0.08 4.17
CA ALA A 226 -3.64 -1.32 4.24
C ALA A 226 -4.61 -2.21 3.47
N ILE A 227 -4.03 -3.18 2.74
CA ILE A 227 -4.76 -4.24 2.06
C ILE A 227 -4.91 -5.39 3.05
N ASP A 228 -6.15 -5.89 3.22
CA ASP A 228 -6.49 -7.05 4.02
C ASP A 228 -6.27 -6.84 5.53
N ALA A 229 -5.05 -6.53 5.95
CA ALA A 229 -4.67 -6.15 7.31
C ALA A 229 -3.41 -5.26 7.27
N PRO A 230 -3.20 -4.37 8.26
CA PRO A 230 -1.93 -3.66 8.37
C PRO A 230 -0.78 -4.66 8.52
N SER A 231 0.24 -4.54 7.67
CA SER A 231 1.40 -5.42 7.70
C SER A 231 2.04 -5.42 9.09
N GLY A 232 2.21 -6.60 9.66
CA GLY A 232 2.74 -6.77 11.01
C GLY A 232 1.72 -7.18 12.06
N ILE A 233 0.42 -7.16 11.75
CA ILE A 233 -0.62 -7.61 12.68
C ILE A 233 -0.99 -9.07 12.38
N ASN A 234 -0.97 -9.90 13.42
CA ASN A 234 -1.56 -11.23 13.37
C ASN A 234 -3.09 -11.10 13.47
N THR A 235 -3.80 -11.44 12.40
CA THR A 235 -5.26 -11.23 12.31
C THR A 235 -6.10 -12.20 13.14
N ASP A 236 -5.52 -13.28 13.66
CA ASP A 236 -6.18 -14.20 14.56
C ASP A 236 -6.07 -13.75 16.03
N THR A 237 -4.93 -13.15 16.42
CA THR A 237 -4.66 -12.75 17.83
C THR A 237 -4.71 -11.25 18.07
N GLY A 238 -4.55 -10.43 17.01
CA GLY A 238 -4.40 -8.98 17.11
C GLY A 238 -3.01 -8.53 17.57
N GLU A 239 -2.07 -9.45 17.74
CA GLU A 239 -0.72 -9.15 18.21
C GLU A 239 0.17 -8.57 17.11
N LEU A 240 1.06 -7.67 17.51
CA LEU A 240 2.10 -7.13 16.64
C LEU A 240 3.25 -8.14 16.51
N MET A 241 3.57 -8.52 15.27
CA MET A 241 4.61 -9.49 14.94
C MET A 241 5.99 -8.82 14.78
N GLY A 242 6.47 -8.21 15.87
CA GLY A 242 7.76 -7.52 15.94
C GLY A 242 7.70 -6.06 15.48
N CYS A 243 7.28 -5.79 14.25
CA CYS A 243 7.03 -4.45 13.72
C CYS A 243 5.78 -4.45 12.83
N GLY A 244 5.25 -3.28 12.48
CA GLY A 244 4.09 -3.21 11.59
C GLY A 244 3.85 -1.81 11.04
N ILE A 245 3.15 -1.74 9.92
CA ILE A 245 2.74 -0.49 9.28
C ILE A 245 1.61 0.16 10.11
N LYS A 246 1.71 1.48 10.29
CA LYS A 246 0.67 2.28 10.92
C LYS A 246 -0.30 2.74 9.83
N ALA A 247 -1.36 1.99 9.59
CA ALA A 247 -2.37 2.31 8.59
C ALA A 247 -3.46 3.24 9.15
N ASP A 248 -4.00 4.11 8.29
CA ASP A 248 -5.13 4.99 8.58
C ASP A 248 -6.46 4.30 8.27
N VAL A 249 -6.48 3.47 7.21
CA VAL A 249 -7.64 2.66 6.80
C VAL A 249 -7.17 1.29 6.36
N THR A 250 -8.00 0.28 6.57
CA THR A 250 -7.82 -1.08 6.06
C THR A 250 -9.00 -1.45 5.16
N ILE A 251 -8.72 -2.05 4.01
CA ILE A 251 -9.73 -2.63 3.10
C ILE A 251 -9.52 -4.14 3.08
N THR A 252 -10.54 -4.88 3.51
CA THR A 252 -10.59 -6.34 3.53
C THR A 252 -11.74 -6.85 2.67
#